data_db182296da7e49a94ca6510d13cf698f
#
_entry.id   db182296da7e49a94ca6510d13cf698f
#
_cell.length_a   1.000
_cell.length_b   1.000
_cell.length_c   1.000
_cell.angle_alpha   90.00
_cell.angle_beta   90.00
_cell.angle_gamma   90.00
#
_symmetry.space_group_name_H-M   'P 1'
#
loop_
_entity.id
_entity.type
_entity.pdbx_description
1 polymer ?
#
loop_
_entity_poly.entity_id
_entity_poly.type
_entity_poly.pdbx_seq_one_letter_code
_entity_poly.pdbx_strand_id
1 'polypeptide(L)'
;MAKNMKTWDGNTAAAYVAYAMSDAAAIYPITPSSVMGELADEWAAQGKKNLMGQVPAIREMQSEAGAAGAVHGFLVGGALTSTFTASQGLLLMIPNMYKIAGELLPGVFHVAARAVAGHALSIFGDHQDIASARQTGFAFLCSNSPQEAMDLGLV
;
A
#
# COMPACT_ATOMS: atom_id res chain seq x y z
N MET A 1 -13.12 3.97 28.96
CA MET A 1 -13.54 4.54 27.66
C MET A 1 -14.23 3.45 26.87
N ALA A 2 -15.41 3.71 26.29
CA ALA A 2 -16.05 2.76 25.38
C ALA A 2 -15.16 2.58 24.14
N LYS A 3 -14.82 1.31 23.79
CA LYS A 3 -14.08 1.03 22.57
C LYS A 3 -14.98 1.35 21.37
N ASN A 4 -14.53 2.19 20.46
CA ASN A 4 -15.24 2.47 19.22
C ASN A 4 -15.01 1.30 18.26
N MET A 5 -15.89 0.30 18.30
CA MET A 5 -15.80 -0.91 17.48
C MET A 5 -16.50 -0.69 16.15
N LYS A 6 -15.85 -1.11 15.06
CA LYS A 6 -16.39 -1.11 13.70
C LYS A 6 -16.15 -2.48 13.05
N THR A 7 -17.02 -2.85 12.13
CA THR A 7 -16.83 -4.04 11.30
C THR A 7 -16.22 -3.61 9.97
N TRP A 8 -14.95 -3.95 9.76
CA TRP A 8 -14.19 -3.64 8.55
C TRP A 8 -13.51 -4.89 8.01
N ASP A 9 -13.28 -4.91 6.71
CA ASP A 9 -12.35 -5.86 6.09
C ASP A 9 -10.89 -5.38 6.22
N GLY A 10 -9.94 -6.23 5.81
CA GLY A 10 -8.52 -5.94 5.90
C GLY A 10 -8.09 -4.77 5.01
N ASN A 11 -8.67 -4.65 3.80
CA ASN A 11 -8.35 -3.55 2.89
C ASN A 11 -8.79 -2.19 3.45
N THR A 12 -10.01 -2.13 3.99
CA THR A 12 -10.51 -0.91 4.63
C THR A 12 -9.65 -0.51 5.84
N ALA A 13 -9.25 -1.48 6.65
CA ALA A 13 -8.40 -1.25 7.82
C ALA A 13 -7.00 -0.74 7.41
N ALA A 14 -6.37 -1.38 6.42
CA ALA A 14 -5.07 -0.96 5.89
C ALA A 14 -5.14 0.43 5.23
N ALA A 15 -6.16 0.68 4.40
CA ALA A 15 -6.36 1.98 3.78
C ALA A 15 -6.52 3.09 4.81
N TYR A 16 -7.25 2.82 5.90
CA TYR A 16 -7.49 3.82 6.94
C TYR A 16 -6.21 4.28 7.62
N VAL A 17 -5.35 3.35 8.03
CA VAL A 17 -4.08 3.70 8.68
C VAL A 17 -3.10 4.30 7.68
N ALA A 18 -3.01 3.75 6.46
CA ALA A 18 -2.17 4.30 5.41
C ALA A 18 -2.51 5.76 5.11
N TYR A 19 -3.80 6.05 4.92
CA TYR A 19 -4.28 7.41 4.68
C TYR A 19 -3.96 8.36 5.84
N ALA A 20 -4.15 7.90 7.07
CA ALA A 20 -3.91 8.70 8.26
C ALA A 20 -2.42 9.08 8.44
N MET A 21 -1.51 8.22 7.98
CA MET A 21 -0.07 8.36 8.19
C MET A 21 0.69 8.89 6.97
N SER A 22 0.06 9.00 5.79
CA SER A 22 0.77 9.39 4.56
C SER A 22 0.51 10.84 4.16
N ASP A 23 1.52 11.47 3.59
CA ASP A 23 1.41 12.77 2.89
C ASP A 23 0.96 12.56 1.43
N ALA A 24 1.30 11.41 0.86
CA ALA A 24 0.97 11.07 -0.51
C ALA A 24 0.76 9.55 -0.68
N ALA A 25 0.05 9.18 -1.74
CA ALA A 25 0.06 7.82 -2.25
C ALA A 25 0.09 7.84 -3.78
N ALA A 26 0.89 6.96 -4.37
CA ALA A 26 0.86 6.68 -5.80
C ALA A 26 0.30 5.28 -6.02
N ILE A 27 -0.74 5.19 -6.84
CA ILE A 27 -1.53 3.97 -7.00
C ILE A 27 -1.64 3.55 -8.46
N TYR A 28 -1.82 2.26 -8.66
CA TYR A 28 -2.35 1.69 -9.89
C TYR A 28 -3.23 0.49 -9.49
N PRO A 29 -4.55 0.57 -9.71
CA PRO A 29 -5.50 -0.40 -9.15
C PRO A 29 -5.26 -1.82 -9.65
N ILE A 30 -5.20 -2.77 -8.73
CA ILE A 30 -5.16 -4.21 -9.01
C ILE A 30 -5.96 -4.97 -7.95
N THR A 31 -6.83 -5.90 -8.38
CA THR A 31 -7.62 -6.74 -7.46
C THR A 31 -6.72 -7.69 -6.66
N PRO A 32 -6.91 -7.86 -5.33
CA PRO A 32 -7.97 -7.28 -4.49
C PRO A 32 -7.59 -5.98 -3.79
N SER A 33 -6.44 -5.38 -4.07
CA SER A 33 -5.95 -4.17 -3.39
C SER A 33 -6.62 -2.87 -3.86
N SER A 34 -7.37 -2.88 -4.97
CA SER A 34 -8.03 -1.71 -5.56
C SER A 34 -8.83 -0.89 -4.55
N VAL A 35 -9.57 -1.58 -3.67
CA VAL A 35 -10.40 -0.95 -2.63
C VAL A 35 -9.59 0.00 -1.74
N MET A 36 -8.33 -0.31 -1.44
CA MET A 36 -7.48 0.57 -0.63
C MET A 36 -7.22 1.90 -1.35
N GLY A 37 -6.89 1.85 -2.63
CA GLY A 37 -6.67 3.03 -3.46
C GLY A 37 -7.93 3.85 -3.65
N GLU A 38 -9.06 3.20 -3.95
CA GLU A 38 -10.38 3.82 -4.11
C GLU A 38 -10.82 4.59 -2.86
N LEU A 39 -10.68 3.97 -1.67
CA LEU A 39 -11.00 4.62 -0.40
C LEU A 39 -10.08 5.81 -0.13
N ALA A 40 -8.78 5.68 -0.41
CA ALA A 40 -7.84 6.77 -0.21
C ALA A 40 -8.17 7.97 -1.13
N ASP A 41 -8.50 7.72 -2.38
CA ASP A 41 -8.88 8.75 -3.34
C ASP A 41 -10.22 9.42 -2.96
N GLU A 42 -11.22 8.61 -2.58
CA GLU A 42 -12.51 9.12 -2.10
C GLU A 42 -12.33 10.05 -0.90
N TRP A 43 -11.56 9.64 0.11
CA TRP A 43 -11.32 10.46 1.30
C TRP A 43 -10.55 11.74 0.97
N ALA A 44 -9.59 11.69 0.04
CA ALA A 44 -8.88 12.88 -0.42
C ALA A 44 -9.82 13.84 -1.17
N ALA A 45 -10.69 13.33 -2.04
CA ALA A 45 -11.70 14.12 -2.75
C ALA A 45 -12.69 14.79 -1.79
N GLN A 46 -13.01 14.14 -0.66
CA GLN A 46 -13.84 14.70 0.41
C GLN A 46 -13.10 15.72 1.29
N GLY A 47 -11.82 15.95 1.06
CA GLY A 47 -11.00 16.86 1.87
C GLY A 47 -10.66 16.34 3.27
N LYS A 48 -10.76 15.02 3.50
CA LYS A 48 -10.40 14.41 4.79
C LYS A 48 -8.91 14.60 5.06
N LYS A 49 -8.60 15.10 6.23
CA LYS A 49 -7.21 15.34 6.64
C LYS A 49 -6.59 14.10 7.26
N ASN A 50 -5.29 13.91 7.02
CA ASN A 50 -4.44 12.95 7.70
C ASN A 50 -4.11 13.41 9.15
N LEU A 51 -3.30 12.65 9.87
CA LEU A 51 -2.88 13.01 11.24
C LEU A 51 -2.02 14.28 11.30
N MET A 52 -1.34 14.64 10.21
CA MET A 52 -0.55 15.87 10.09
C MET A 52 -1.39 17.10 9.72
N GLY A 53 -2.70 16.94 9.57
CA GLY A 53 -3.63 18.03 9.28
C GLY A 53 -3.73 18.42 7.80
N GLN A 54 -3.16 17.61 6.90
CA GLN A 54 -3.15 17.83 5.45
C GLN A 54 -4.07 16.82 4.75
N VAL A 55 -4.52 17.14 3.55
CA VAL A 55 -5.18 16.19 2.66
C VAL A 55 -4.10 15.50 1.85
N PRO A 56 -3.94 14.16 1.97
CA PRO A 56 -2.93 13.43 1.20
C PRO A 56 -3.08 13.59 -0.31
N ALA A 57 -1.96 13.69 -1.01
CA ALA A 57 -1.94 13.76 -2.47
C ALA A 57 -2.03 12.34 -3.06
N ILE A 58 -3.22 11.95 -3.52
CA ILE A 58 -3.39 10.65 -4.18
C ILE A 58 -3.17 10.83 -5.69
N ARG A 59 -2.34 9.96 -6.29
CA ARG A 59 -2.03 10.00 -7.73
C ARG A 59 -2.15 8.62 -8.34
N GLU A 60 -3.05 8.47 -9.29
CA GLU A 60 -3.13 7.28 -10.13
C GLU A 60 -2.12 7.39 -11.26
N MET A 61 -1.38 6.30 -11.47
CA MET A 61 -0.30 6.21 -12.45
C MET A 61 -0.70 5.33 -13.64
N GLN A 62 0.21 5.09 -14.57
CA GLN A 62 -0.03 4.33 -15.80
C GLN A 62 0.30 2.83 -15.65
N SER A 63 0.97 2.45 -14.58
CA SER A 63 1.34 1.08 -14.24
C SER A 63 1.85 1.01 -12.80
N GLU A 64 1.96 -0.20 -12.26
CA GLU A 64 2.55 -0.40 -10.93
C GLU A 64 4.02 0.02 -10.88
N ALA A 65 4.78 -0.20 -11.94
CA ALA A 65 6.15 0.29 -12.04
C ALA A 65 6.21 1.83 -11.98
N GLY A 66 5.26 2.49 -12.65
CA GLY A 66 5.09 3.94 -12.60
C GLY A 66 4.70 4.42 -11.21
N ALA A 67 3.78 3.71 -10.54
CA ALA A 67 3.39 4.00 -9.16
C ALA A 67 4.58 3.89 -8.21
N ALA A 68 5.37 2.82 -8.29
CA ALA A 68 6.57 2.66 -7.48
C ALA A 68 7.64 3.74 -7.76
N GLY A 69 7.78 4.16 -9.02
CA GLY A 69 8.65 5.28 -9.39
C GLY A 69 8.19 6.61 -8.79
N ALA A 70 6.88 6.88 -8.78
CA ALA A 70 6.31 8.06 -8.15
C ALA A 70 6.46 8.02 -6.62
N VAL A 71 6.23 6.85 -5.99
CA VAL A 71 6.50 6.63 -4.55
C VAL A 71 7.95 7.00 -4.23
N HIS A 72 8.90 6.47 -5.01
CA HIS A 72 10.31 6.80 -4.84
C HIS A 72 10.56 8.31 -4.92
N GLY A 73 10.00 8.98 -5.93
CA GLY A 73 10.13 10.44 -6.09
C GLY A 73 9.55 11.24 -4.92
N PHE A 74 8.38 10.87 -4.41
CA PHE A 74 7.78 11.51 -3.23
C PHE A 74 8.63 11.30 -1.98
N LEU A 75 9.15 10.09 -1.77
CA LEU A 75 10.02 9.78 -0.63
C LEU A 75 11.32 10.58 -0.67
N VAL A 76 11.96 10.68 -1.84
CA VAL A 76 13.16 11.53 -2.03
C VAL A 76 12.84 13.00 -1.76
N GLY A 77 11.63 13.44 -2.10
CA GLY A 77 11.12 14.78 -1.78
C GLY A 77 10.79 14.99 -0.29
N GLY A 78 10.89 13.95 0.54
CA GLY A 78 10.64 14.03 1.99
C GLY A 78 9.20 13.80 2.42
N ALA A 79 8.32 13.35 1.52
CA ALA A 79 6.93 13.03 1.83
C ALA A 79 6.78 11.57 2.29
N LEU A 80 6.10 11.33 3.41
CA LEU A 80 5.70 9.99 3.82
C LEU A 80 4.71 9.43 2.80
N THR A 81 5.06 8.31 2.17
CA THR A 81 4.32 7.85 0.99
C THR A 81 3.98 6.37 1.09
N SER A 82 2.72 6.05 0.75
CA SER A 82 2.22 4.69 0.64
C SER A 82 1.86 4.32 -0.80
N THR A 83 1.77 3.02 -1.05
CA THR A 83 1.13 2.45 -2.24
C THR A 83 0.36 1.18 -1.90
N PHE A 84 -0.55 0.80 -2.78
CA PHE A 84 -1.43 -0.35 -2.62
C PHE A 84 -1.31 -1.26 -3.83
N THR A 85 -1.02 -2.54 -3.63
CA THR A 85 -0.77 -3.46 -4.74
C THR A 85 -1.06 -4.91 -4.39
N ALA A 86 -0.91 -5.79 -5.36
CA ALA A 86 -1.06 -7.25 -5.24
C ALA A 86 -0.34 -7.94 -6.39
N SER A 87 0.05 -9.21 -6.22
CA SER A 87 0.41 -10.13 -7.29
C SER A 87 1.44 -9.55 -8.28
N GLN A 88 1.15 -9.59 -9.59
CA GLN A 88 2.00 -9.05 -10.65
C GLN A 88 2.34 -7.57 -10.43
N GLY A 89 1.44 -6.81 -9.82
CA GLY A 89 1.69 -5.41 -9.50
C GLY A 89 2.88 -5.25 -8.56
N LEU A 90 2.96 -6.06 -7.51
CA LEU A 90 4.12 -6.07 -6.61
C LEU A 90 5.40 -6.47 -7.37
N LEU A 91 5.33 -7.47 -8.26
CA LEU A 91 6.47 -7.89 -9.06
C LEU A 91 7.01 -6.77 -9.96
N LEU A 92 6.12 -5.96 -10.53
CA LEU A 92 6.52 -4.79 -11.34
C LEU A 92 7.14 -3.66 -10.51
N MET A 93 6.89 -3.64 -9.21
CA MET A 93 7.48 -2.66 -8.28
C MET A 93 8.88 -3.05 -7.79
N ILE A 94 9.28 -4.31 -7.88
CA ILE A 94 10.52 -4.85 -7.33
C ILE A 94 11.76 -4.01 -7.66
N PRO A 95 12.01 -3.57 -8.91
CA PRO A 95 13.18 -2.75 -9.21
C PRO A 95 13.26 -1.47 -8.39
N ASN A 96 12.12 -0.79 -8.20
CA ASN A 96 12.06 0.41 -7.38
C ASN A 96 12.16 0.10 -5.87
N MET A 97 11.65 -1.05 -5.43
CA MET A 97 11.79 -1.50 -4.04
C MET A 97 13.26 -1.64 -3.65
N TYR A 98 14.10 -2.27 -4.49
CA TYR A 98 15.54 -2.33 -4.25
C TYR A 98 16.16 -0.95 -4.06
N LYS A 99 15.73 0.02 -4.88
CA LYS A 99 16.26 1.38 -4.81
C LYS A 99 15.81 2.09 -3.55
N ILE A 100 14.52 2.04 -3.23
CA ILE A 100 13.94 2.63 -2.02
C ILE A 100 14.61 2.06 -0.76
N ALA A 101 14.75 0.73 -0.69
CA ALA A 101 15.42 0.05 0.42
C ALA A 101 16.91 0.42 0.52
N GLY A 102 17.62 0.46 -0.61
CA GLY A 102 19.05 0.84 -0.66
C GLY A 102 19.30 2.27 -0.25
N GLU A 103 18.36 3.16 -0.47
CA GLU A 103 18.41 4.57 -0.05
C GLU A 103 17.84 4.80 1.37
N LEU A 104 17.38 3.75 2.05
CA LEU A 104 16.76 3.80 3.39
C LEU A 104 15.58 4.78 3.49
N LEU A 105 14.78 4.85 2.43
CA LEU A 105 13.63 5.73 2.38
C LEU A 105 12.41 5.09 3.08
N PRO A 106 11.63 5.86 3.85
CA PRO A 106 10.52 5.34 4.68
C PRO A 106 9.22 5.15 3.88
N GLY A 107 9.22 4.25 2.90
CA GLY A 107 8.04 3.93 2.08
C GLY A 107 7.28 2.71 2.60
N VAL A 108 5.95 2.75 2.58
CA VAL A 108 5.09 1.64 2.99
C VAL A 108 4.29 1.11 1.80
N PHE A 109 4.40 -0.19 1.56
CA PHE A 109 3.68 -0.90 0.51
C PHE A 109 2.65 -1.82 1.16
N HIS A 110 1.37 -1.48 1.02
CA HIS A 110 0.28 -2.31 1.51
C HIS A 110 -0.10 -3.33 0.46
N VAL A 111 0.10 -4.60 0.77
CA VAL A 111 -0.07 -5.69 -0.19
C VAL A 111 -1.25 -6.57 0.23
N ALA A 112 -2.30 -6.59 -0.59
CA ALA A 112 -3.33 -7.60 -0.50
C ALA A 112 -2.82 -8.86 -1.25
N ALA A 113 -2.03 -9.68 -0.55
CA ALA A 113 -1.25 -10.78 -1.13
C ALA A 113 -2.12 -11.74 -1.95
N ARG A 114 -1.75 -11.96 -3.20
CA ARG A 114 -2.50 -12.72 -4.20
C ARG A 114 -1.59 -13.63 -5.00
N ALA A 115 -2.12 -14.78 -5.43
CA ALA A 115 -1.44 -15.70 -6.34
C ALA A 115 -0.90 -14.97 -7.57
N VAL A 116 0.31 -15.32 -8.00
CA VAL A 116 0.89 -14.83 -9.24
C VAL A 116 0.31 -15.63 -10.41
N ALA A 117 -0.16 -14.96 -11.46
CA ALA A 117 -0.73 -15.62 -12.62
C ALA A 117 0.32 -16.47 -13.34
N GLY A 118 0.01 -17.75 -13.45
CA GLY A 118 0.78 -18.72 -14.25
C GLY A 118 -0.02 -19.10 -15.49
N HIS A 119 -0.76 -20.22 -15.42
CA HIS A 119 -1.61 -20.68 -16.53
C HIS A 119 -2.91 -19.88 -16.66
N ALA A 120 -3.42 -19.37 -15.55
CA ALA A 120 -4.64 -18.57 -15.50
C ALA A 120 -4.55 -17.51 -14.40
N LEU A 121 -5.36 -16.47 -14.53
CA LEU A 121 -5.53 -15.47 -13.48
C LEU A 121 -6.22 -16.10 -12.27
N SER A 122 -5.72 -15.82 -11.08
CA SER A 122 -6.36 -16.11 -9.80
C SER A 122 -6.35 -14.85 -8.92
N ILE A 123 -7.47 -14.59 -8.27
CA ILE A 123 -7.61 -13.47 -7.32
C ILE A 123 -7.54 -13.94 -5.86
N PHE A 124 -7.36 -15.25 -5.64
CA PHE A 124 -7.29 -15.82 -4.29
C PHE A 124 -5.99 -15.44 -3.58
N GLY A 125 -6.09 -15.33 -2.25
CA GLY A 125 -4.95 -15.05 -1.38
C GLY A 125 -3.85 -16.11 -1.51
N ASP A 126 -2.62 -15.66 -1.65
CA ASP A 126 -1.42 -16.49 -1.74
C ASP A 126 -0.21 -15.64 -1.36
N HIS A 127 0.92 -16.26 -1.06
CA HIS A 127 2.16 -15.57 -0.69
C HIS A 127 3.22 -15.55 -1.81
N GLN A 128 2.88 -15.94 -3.02
CA GLN A 128 3.84 -16.00 -4.14
C GLN A 128 4.43 -14.63 -4.48
N ASP A 129 3.61 -13.59 -4.46
CA ASP A 129 4.03 -12.20 -4.71
C ASP A 129 5.01 -11.70 -3.64
N ILE A 130 4.66 -11.88 -2.36
CA ILE A 130 5.52 -11.52 -1.22
C ILE A 130 6.82 -12.32 -1.26
N ALA A 131 6.74 -13.63 -1.50
CA ALA A 131 7.92 -14.48 -1.62
C ALA A 131 8.87 -14.04 -2.75
N SER A 132 8.31 -13.53 -3.85
CA SER A 132 9.09 -12.98 -4.97
C SER A 132 9.80 -11.66 -4.60
N ALA A 133 9.23 -10.88 -3.71
CA ALA A 133 9.79 -9.60 -3.29
C ALA A 133 10.74 -9.69 -2.08
N ARG A 134 10.93 -10.88 -1.48
CA ARG A 134 11.67 -11.08 -0.22
C ARG A 134 13.11 -10.58 -0.21
N GLN A 135 13.74 -10.46 -1.38
CA GLN A 135 15.16 -10.07 -1.50
C GLN A 135 15.35 -8.56 -1.69
N THR A 136 14.27 -7.77 -1.74
CA THR A 136 14.33 -6.34 -2.05
C THR A 136 14.93 -5.47 -0.94
N GLY A 137 15.02 -6.01 0.28
CA GLY A 137 15.46 -5.26 1.46
C GLY A 137 14.33 -4.63 2.28
N PHE A 138 13.09 -4.74 1.82
CA PHE A 138 11.92 -4.35 2.62
C PHE A 138 11.69 -5.31 3.77
N ALA A 139 11.30 -4.78 4.93
CA ALA A 139 10.74 -5.57 6.01
C ALA A 139 9.31 -6.00 5.65
N PHE A 140 8.93 -7.24 5.99
CA PHE A 140 7.59 -7.76 5.77
C PHE A 140 6.87 -7.94 7.09
N LEU A 141 5.71 -7.31 7.22
CA LEU A 141 4.80 -7.47 8.34
C LEU A 141 3.53 -8.13 7.83
N CYS A 142 3.16 -9.27 8.38
CA CYS A 142 2.01 -10.05 7.93
C CYS A 142 0.91 -9.99 8.98
N SER A 143 -0.24 -9.41 8.62
CA SER A 143 -1.42 -9.35 9.48
C SER A 143 -2.33 -10.56 9.27
N ASN A 144 -2.97 -10.99 10.34
CA ASN A 144 -3.94 -12.09 10.35
C ASN A 144 -5.38 -11.61 10.67
N SER A 145 -5.55 -10.33 10.93
CA SER A 145 -6.85 -9.73 11.20
C SER A 145 -6.88 -8.26 10.77
N PRO A 146 -8.06 -7.66 10.56
CA PRO A 146 -8.17 -6.23 10.28
C PRO A 146 -7.57 -5.34 11.37
N GLN A 147 -7.67 -5.74 12.64
CA GLN A 147 -7.04 -5.01 13.73
C GLN A 147 -5.52 -5.03 13.63
N GLU A 148 -4.93 -6.21 13.37
CA GLU A 148 -3.49 -6.31 13.15
C GLU A 148 -3.02 -5.53 11.94
N ALA A 149 -3.80 -5.47 10.85
CA ALA A 149 -3.46 -4.66 9.68
C ALA A 149 -3.36 -3.18 10.04
N MET A 150 -4.21 -2.68 10.92
CA MET A 150 -4.12 -1.30 11.44
C MET A 150 -2.92 -1.12 12.36
N ASP A 151 -2.71 -2.04 13.30
CA ASP A 151 -1.64 -1.93 14.29
C ASP A 151 -0.24 -2.00 13.63
N LEU A 152 -0.05 -2.93 12.71
CA LEU A 152 1.19 -3.08 11.94
C LEU A 152 1.42 -1.94 10.94
N GLY A 153 0.36 -1.33 10.44
CA GLY A 153 0.46 -0.16 9.57
C GLY A 153 0.96 1.11 10.28
N LEU A 154 1.08 1.09 11.61
CA LEU A 154 1.63 2.17 12.44
C LEU A 154 3.13 1.97 12.76
N VAL A 155 3.71 0.82 12.45
CA VAL A 155 5.11 0.47 12.70
C VAL A 155 6.01 0.97 11.59
#